data_a335dde3efa745b39a27bdd8b316d8fd
#
_entry.id   a335dde3efa745b39a27bdd8b316d8fd
#
_cell.length_a   1.000
_cell.length_b   1.000
_cell.length_c   1.000
_cell.angle_alpha   90.00
_cell.angle_beta   90.00
_cell.angle_gamma   90.00
#
_symmetry.space_group_name_H-M   'P 1'
#
loop_
_entity.id
_entity.type
_entity.pdbx_description
1 polymer ?
#
loop_
_entity_poly.entity_id
_entity_poly.type
_entity_poly.pdbx_seq_one_letter_code
_entity_poly.pdbx_strand_id
1 'polypeptide(L)'
;IYSNLISFDGALGIMTGVDPQHVDKALALIEEQVEKLRQGDFDDELLTVSQTMIRSSLKAGDDVMNSIVALQYQNDLLGRDYTSDTIISLVDQVSREDVIAMACRLEHRLTCIVGRKEDADEDDQK
;
A
#
# COMPACT_ATOMS: atom_id res chain seq x y z
N ILE A 1 10.44 -0.22 2.35
CA ILE A 1 9.06 0.28 2.54
C ILE A 1 8.11 -0.75 1.95
N TYR A 2 7.12 -1.13 2.73
CA TYR A 2 6.05 -2.03 2.30
C TYR A 2 4.72 -1.32 2.46
N SER A 3 3.84 -1.45 1.48
CA SER A 3 2.45 -1.04 1.59
C SER A 3 1.55 -2.26 1.59
N ASN A 4 0.52 -2.25 2.41
CA ASN A 4 -0.47 -3.32 2.48
C ASN A 4 -1.87 -2.72 2.51
N LEU A 5 -2.72 -3.20 1.62
CA LEU A 5 -4.13 -2.83 1.57
C LEU A 5 -4.95 -3.89 2.29
N ILE A 6 -5.65 -3.50 3.35
CA ILE A 6 -6.65 -4.33 4.02
C ILE A 6 -7.98 -4.07 3.33
N SER A 7 -8.28 -4.88 2.31
CA SER A 7 -9.36 -4.61 1.36
C SER A 7 -10.77 -4.66 1.94
N PHE A 8 -11.00 -5.38 3.05
CA PHE A 8 -12.32 -5.44 3.69
C PHE A 8 -12.60 -4.27 4.63
N ASP A 9 -11.55 -3.59 5.14
CA ASP A 9 -11.68 -2.40 5.99
C ASP A 9 -11.42 -1.10 5.22
N GLY A 10 -10.94 -1.17 4.00
CA GLY A 10 -10.52 -0.01 3.22
C GLY A 10 -9.31 0.72 3.82
N ALA A 11 -8.48 0.00 4.57
CA ALA A 11 -7.29 0.55 5.20
C ALA A 11 -6.04 0.29 4.36
N LEU A 12 -5.21 1.32 4.19
CA LEU A 12 -3.88 1.22 3.60
C LEU A 12 -2.83 1.37 4.71
N GLY A 13 -1.98 0.35 4.87
CA GLY A 13 -0.84 0.40 5.78
C GLY A 13 0.46 0.61 5.01
N ILE A 14 1.28 1.56 5.45
CA ILE A 14 2.64 1.75 4.95
C ILE A 14 3.60 1.41 6.10
N MET A 15 4.48 0.45 5.87
CA MET A 15 5.44 -0.02 6.87
C MET A 15 6.87 0.16 6.36
N THR A 16 7.74 0.66 7.24
CA THR A 16 9.16 0.83 6.94
C THR A 16 10.00 0.62 8.19
N GLY A 17 11.23 0.15 8.03
CA GLY A 17 12.25 0.12 9.08
C GLY A 17 13.24 1.26 8.84
N VAL A 18 13.47 2.07 9.86
CA VAL A 18 14.42 3.18 9.84
C VAL A 18 15.12 3.27 11.18
N ASP A 19 16.29 3.89 11.23
CA ASP A 19 16.93 4.21 12.50
C ASP A 19 16.07 5.21 13.28
N PRO A 20 16.05 5.15 14.64
CA PRO A 20 15.23 6.02 15.48
C PRO A 20 15.37 7.51 15.15
N GLN A 21 16.59 7.96 14.90
CA GLN A 21 16.90 9.36 14.53
C GLN A 21 16.33 9.82 13.18
N HIS A 22 15.77 8.92 12.37
CA HIS A 22 15.26 9.21 11.02
C HIS A 22 13.74 9.00 10.91
N VAL A 23 13.05 8.72 12.01
CA VAL A 23 11.61 8.47 12.03
C VAL A 23 10.81 9.65 11.48
N ASP A 24 11.05 10.86 12.00
CA ASP A 24 10.33 12.06 11.55
C ASP A 24 10.55 12.35 10.06
N LYS A 25 11.79 12.16 9.59
CA LYS A 25 12.10 12.29 8.17
C LYS A 25 11.38 11.26 7.31
N ALA A 26 11.28 10.03 7.78
CA ALA A 26 10.56 8.97 7.06
C ALA A 26 9.06 9.27 6.99
N LEU A 27 8.46 9.74 8.08
CA LEU A 27 7.05 10.16 8.12
C LEU A 27 6.78 11.32 7.14
N ALA A 28 7.62 12.36 7.19
CA ALA A 28 7.50 13.50 6.27
C ALA A 28 7.61 13.08 4.79
N LEU A 29 8.53 12.16 4.47
CA LEU A 29 8.67 11.64 3.10
C LEU A 29 7.45 10.83 2.66
N ILE A 30 6.83 10.04 3.55
CA ILE A 30 5.61 9.29 3.23
C ILE A 30 4.46 10.26 2.93
N GLU A 31 4.27 11.28 3.76
CA GLU A 31 3.24 12.30 3.56
C GLU A 31 3.46 13.08 2.25
N GLU A 32 4.71 13.45 1.95
CA GLU A 32 5.07 14.10 0.68
C GLU A 32 4.71 13.22 -0.53
N GLN A 33 4.99 11.91 -0.50
CA GLN A 33 4.67 11.01 -1.60
C GLN A 33 3.15 10.85 -1.79
N VAL A 34 2.38 10.78 -0.70
CA VAL A 34 0.91 10.73 -0.78
C VAL A 34 0.37 12.04 -1.37
N GLU A 35 0.93 13.19 -0.98
CA GLU A 35 0.52 14.48 -1.53
C GLU A 35 0.84 14.62 -3.03
N LYS A 36 1.99 14.13 -3.48
CA LYS A 36 2.32 14.05 -4.91
C LYS A 36 1.29 13.21 -5.69
N LEU A 37 0.86 12.09 -5.15
CA LEU A 37 -0.21 11.29 -5.78
C LEU A 37 -1.53 12.06 -5.87
N ARG A 38 -1.91 12.81 -4.83
CA ARG A 38 -3.12 13.65 -4.83
C ARG A 38 -3.07 14.76 -5.89
N GLN A 39 -1.90 15.33 -6.09
CA GLN A 39 -1.67 16.38 -7.08
C GLN A 39 -1.49 15.83 -8.50
N GLY A 40 -1.38 14.52 -8.64
CA GLY A 40 -1.06 13.88 -9.91
C GLY A 40 0.39 14.10 -10.34
N ASP A 41 1.29 14.41 -9.41
CA ASP A 41 2.71 14.61 -9.68
C ASP A 41 3.46 13.26 -9.70
N PHE A 42 3.16 12.46 -10.72
CA PHE A 42 3.83 11.19 -11.01
C PHE A 42 3.79 10.89 -12.51
N ASP A 43 4.78 10.15 -13.00
CA ASP A 43 4.90 9.82 -14.41
C ASP A 43 3.96 8.67 -14.80
N ASP A 44 3.44 8.70 -16.03
CA ASP A 44 2.63 7.62 -16.60
C ASP A 44 3.40 6.29 -16.67
N GLU A 45 4.73 6.37 -16.77
CA GLU A 45 5.61 5.20 -16.70
C GLU A 45 5.47 4.50 -15.34
N LEU A 46 5.36 5.25 -14.22
CA LEU A 46 5.17 4.70 -12.88
C LEU A 46 3.86 3.90 -12.78
N LEU A 47 2.78 4.42 -13.38
CA LEU A 47 1.51 3.70 -13.43
C LEU A 47 1.65 2.39 -14.21
N THR A 48 2.25 2.44 -15.40
CA THR A 48 2.46 1.26 -16.26
C THR A 48 3.33 0.20 -15.58
N VAL A 49 4.42 0.63 -14.94
CA VAL A 49 5.31 -0.27 -14.18
C VAL A 49 4.55 -0.91 -13.00
N SER A 50 3.77 -0.13 -12.26
CA SER A 50 2.96 -0.63 -11.15
C SER A 50 1.93 -1.66 -11.59
N GLN A 51 1.20 -1.40 -12.69
CA GLN A 51 0.26 -2.36 -13.28
C GLN A 51 0.97 -3.67 -13.69
N THR A 52 2.15 -3.55 -14.30
CA THR A 52 2.96 -4.71 -14.71
C THR A 52 3.42 -5.53 -13.50
N MET A 53 3.85 -4.87 -12.43
CA MET A 53 4.26 -5.55 -11.18
C MET A 53 3.08 -6.30 -10.53
N ILE A 54 1.91 -5.68 -10.45
CA ILE A 54 0.70 -6.32 -9.91
C ILE A 54 0.31 -7.53 -10.76
N ARG A 55 0.30 -7.39 -12.08
CA ARG A 55 0.01 -8.49 -13.02
C ARG A 55 0.98 -9.66 -12.81
N SER A 56 2.27 -9.38 -12.74
CA SER A 56 3.30 -10.41 -12.54
C SER A 56 3.15 -11.10 -11.18
N SER A 57 2.83 -10.35 -10.13
CA SER A 57 2.61 -10.89 -8.80
C SER A 57 1.37 -11.80 -8.75
N LEU A 58 0.26 -11.40 -9.37
CA LEU A 58 -0.95 -12.22 -9.43
C LEU A 58 -0.71 -13.52 -10.20
N LYS A 59 -0.04 -13.44 -11.36
CA LYS A 59 0.31 -14.64 -12.14
C LYS A 59 1.25 -15.59 -11.39
N ALA A 60 2.24 -15.06 -10.69
CA ALA A 60 3.12 -15.88 -9.84
C ALA A 60 2.36 -16.52 -8.67
N GLY A 61 1.28 -15.90 -8.20
CA GLY A 61 0.43 -16.43 -7.14
C GLY A 61 -0.48 -17.58 -7.57
N ASP A 62 -0.78 -17.72 -8.86
CA ASP A 62 -1.69 -18.75 -9.38
C ASP A 62 -1.22 -20.19 -9.10
N ASP A 63 0.08 -20.39 -8.95
CA ASP A 63 0.69 -21.69 -8.63
C ASP A 63 1.04 -21.85 -7.14
N VAL A 64 0.72 -20.86 -6.31
CA VAL A 64 1.06 -20.86 -4.87
C VAL A 64 -0.20 -21.12 -4.04
N MET A 65 -0.26 -22.26 -3.36
CA MET A 65 -1.43 -22.69 -2.57
C MET A 65 -1.92 -21.61 -1.59
N ASN A 66 -1.02 -20.98 -0.85
CA ASN A 66 -1.40 -19.93 0.11
C ASN A 66 -2.04 -18.71 -0.58
N SER A 67 -1.59 -18.34 -1.78
CA SER A 67 -2.14 -17.24 -2.56
C SER A 67 -3.56 -17.58 -3.06
N ILE A 68 -3.76 -18.80 -3.53
CA ILE A 68 -5.07 -19.31 -3.98
C ILE A 68 -6.06 -19.28 -2.81
N VAL A 69 -5.67 -19.82 -1.65
CA VAL A 69 -6.52 -19.83 -0.45
C VAL A 69 -6.83 -18.42 0.02
N ALA A 70 -5.84 -17.52 0.02
CA ALA A 70 -6.03 -16.13 0.42
C ALA A 70 -7.01 -15.39 -0.52
N LEU A 71 -6.90 -15.59 -1.83
CA LEU A 71 -7.80 -15.00 -2.81
C LEU A 71 -9.24 -15.53 -2.62
N GLN A 72 -9.40 -16.86 -2.45
CA GLN A 72 -10.71 -17.46 -2.21
C GLN A 72 -11.32 -16.94 -0.91
N TYR A 73 -10.55 -16.86 0.16
CA TYR A 73 -11.02 -16.31 1.43
C TYR A 73 -11.50 -14.85 1.30
N GLN A 74 -10.75 -14.02 0.56
CA GLN A 74 -11.17 -12.64 0.30
C GLN A 74 -12.44 -12.57 -0.55
N ASN A 75 -12.57 -13.44 -1.55
CA ASN A 75 -13.77 -13.52 -2.37
C ASN A 75 -14.99 -13.87 -1.53
N ASP A 76 -14.89 -14.89 -0.67
CA ASP A 76 -15.98 -15.31 0.22
C ASP A 76 -16.37 -14.20 1.20
N LEU A 77 -15.36 -13.52 1.80
CA LEU A 77 -15.58 -12.43 2.75
C LEU A 77 -16.30 -11.23 2.10
N LEU A 78 -15.98 -10.93 0.85
CA LEU A 78 -16.50 -9.76 0.12
C LEU A 78 -17.70 -10.11 -0.78
N GLY A 79 -18.15 -11.36 -0.78
CA GLY A 79 -19.28 -11.81 -1.59
C GLY A 79 -19.04 -11.66 -3.10
N ARG A 80 -17.82 -11.91 -3.56
CA ARG A 80 -17.42 -11.80 -4.97
C ARG A 80 -16.70 -13.08 -5.42
N ASP A 81 -16.54 -13.25 -6.73
CA ASP A 81 -15.86 -14.39 -7.35
C ASP A 81 -14.83 -13.86 -8.37
N TYR A 82 -13.74 -13.26 -7.87
CA TYR A 82 -12.68 -12.72 -8.70
C TYR A 82 -11.56 -13.73 -8.87
N THR A 83 -11.21 -14.01 -10.12
CA THR A 83 -9.98 -14.73 -10.49
C THR A 83 -8.82 -13.75 -10.64
N SER A 84 -7.59 -14.24 -10.68
CA SER A 84 -6.41 -13.42 -10.99
C SER A 84 -6.59 -12.68 -12.32
N ASP A 85 -7.15 -13.33 -13.36
CA ASP A 85 -7.43 -12.68 -14.64
C ASP A 85 -8.47 -11.57 -14.54
N THR A 86 -9.49 -11.76 -13.71
CA THR A 86 -10.48 -10.70 -13.44
C THR A 86 -9.81 -9.49 -12.79
N ILE A 87 -8.97 -9.72 -11.79
CA ILE A 87 -8.25 -8.63 -11.09
C ILE A 87 -7.28 -7.94 -12.05
N ILE A 88 -6.54 -8.68 -12.88
CA ILE A 88 -5.64 -8.12 -13.89
C ILE A 88 -6.42 -7.21 -14.84
N SER A 89 -7.58 -7.66 -15.33
CA SER A 89 -8.42 -6.86 -16.23
C SER A 89 -8.91 -5.56 -15.58
N LEU A 90 -9.18 -5.56 -14.27
CA LEU A 90 -9.54 -4.37 -13.51
C LEU A 90 -8.32 -3.43 -13.34
N VAL A 91 -7.16 -3.99 -13.03
CA VAL A 91 -5.90 -3.22 -12.89
C VAL A 91 -5.52 -2.53 -14.19
N ASP A 92 -5.71 -3.22 -15.33
CA ASP A 92 -5.40 -2.66 -16.66
C ASP A 92 -6.31 -1.48 -17.04
N GLN A 93 -7.48 -1.36 -16.43
CA GLN A 93 -8.42 -0.26 -16.64
C GLN A 93 -8.18 0.94 -15.72
N VAL A 94 -7.33 0.80 -14.69
CA VAL A 94 -7.03 1.90 -13.76
C VAL A 94 -6.33 3.04 -14.49
N SER A 95 -6.96 4.19 -14.49
CA SER A 95 -6.42 5.42 -15.07
C SER A 95 -5.64 6.24 -14.04
N ARG A 96 -4.94 7.25 -14.52
CA ARG A 96 -4.27 8.27 -13.68
C ARG A 96 -5.28 8.97 -12.77
N GLU A 97 -6.43 9.32 -13.30
CA GLU A 97 -7.52 9.99 -12.60
C GLU A 97 -8.06 9.12 -11.46
N ASP A 98 -8.15 7.80 -11.65
CA ASP A 98 -8.57 6.88 -10.60
C ASP A 98 -7.56 6.83 -9.44
N VAL A 99 -6.26 6.86 -9.75
CA VAL A 99 -5.20 6.91 -8.73
C VAL A 99 -5.30 8.21 -7.93
N ILE A 100 -5.46 9.36 -8.60
CA ILE A 100 -5.61 10.66 -7.94
C ILE A 100 -6.87 10.67 -7.07
N ALA A 101 -8.01 10.22 -7.61
CA ALA A 101 -9.28 10.17 -6.88
C ALA A 101 -9.18 9.29 -5.62
N MET A 102 -8.49 8.16 -5.72
CA MET A 102 -8.26 7.30 -4.56
C MET A 102 -7.30 7.94 -3.56
N ALA A 103 -6.21 8.55 -4.01
CA ALA A 103 -5.26 9.25 -3.14
C ALA A 103 -5.91 10.40 -2.36
N CYS A 104 -6.85 11.13 -2.98
CA CYS A 104 -7.62 12.18 -2.33
C CYS A 104 -8.56 11.66 -1.22
N ARG A 105 -8.92 10.37 -1.25
CA ARG A 105 -9.76 9.73 -0.22
C ARG A 105 -8.95 9.20 0.96
N LEU A 106 -7.63 9.09 0.82
CA LEU A 106 -6.77 8.62 1.92
C LEU A 106 -6.72 9.67 3.03
N GLU A 107 -6.97 9.22 4.25
CA GLU A 107 -6.83 10.01 5.46
C GLU A 107 -5.82 9.34 6.38
N HIS A 108 -4.83 10.09 6.86
CA HIS A 108 -3.92 9.59 7.87
C HIS A 108 -4.67 9.40 9.19
N ARG A 109 -4.74 8.18 9.69
CA ARG A 109 -5.50 7.82 10.90
C ARG A 109 -4.63 7.46 12.07
N LEU A 110 -3.49 6.80 11.82
CA LEU A 110 -2.65 6.26 12.87
C LEU A 110 -1.19 6.18 12.41
N THR A 111 -0.29 6.58 13.30
CA THR A 111 1.13 6.23 13.24
C THR A 111 1.48 5.35 14.42
N CYS A 112 2.13 4.22 14.16
CA CYS A 112 2.63 3.32 15.20
C CYS A 112 4.15 3.19 15.03
N ILE A 113 4.90 3.52 16.10
CA ILE A 113 6.35 3.42 16.13
C ILE A 113 6.72 2.32 17.11
N VAL A 114 7.50 1.34 16.64
CA VAL A 114 8.00 0.24 17.47
C VAL A 114 9.52 0.38 17.54
N GLY A 115 10.03 0.68 18.73
CA GLY A 115 11.46 0.84 19.01
C GLY A 115 11.89 0.09 20.27
N ARG A 116 13.19 0.12 20.57
CA ARG A 116 13.71 -0.37 21.84
C ARG A 116 13.37 0.64 22.95
N LYS A 117 13.09 0.16 24.15
CA LYS A 117 12.77 0.98 25.31
C LYS A 117 13.91 1.92 25.75
N GLU A 118 15.16 1.59 25.38
CA GLU A 118 16.34 2.41 25.68
C GLU A 118 16.40 3.69 24.84
N ASP A 119 15.74 3.72 23.68
CA ASP A 119 15.73 4.87 22.77
C ASP A 119 14.66 5.92 23.14
N ALA A 120 13.73 5.59 24.04
CA ALA A 120 12.64 6.47 24.47
C ALA A 120 12.98 7.37 25.66
N ASP A 121 14.02 7.01 26.44
CA ASP A 121 14.37 7.73 27.69
C ASP A 121 15.33 8.91 27.46
N GLU A 122 15.89 9.09 26.24
CA GLU A 122 16.80 10.22 25.94
C GLU A 122 16.07 11.52 25.55
N ASP A 123 14.81 11.44 25.13
CA ASP A 123 14.05 12.63 24.67
C ASP A 123 13.29 13.36 25.81
N ASP A 124 13.09 12.71 26.96
CA ASP A 124 12.40 13.32 28.12
C ASP A 124 13.32 14.12 29.06
N GLN A 125 14.62 14.31 28.73
CA GLN A 125 15.58 15.05 29.55
C GLN A 125 16.15 16.32 28.89
N LYS A 126 15.44 16.90 27.92
CA LYS A 126 15.85 18.22 27.38
C LYS A 126 14.81 19.31 27.59
#